data_1409e5b3b38c7714d70bfd0fcc767269
#
_entry.id   1409e5b3b38c7714d70bfd0fcc767269
#
_cell.length_a   1.000
_cell.length_b   1.000
_cell.length_c   1.000
_cell.angle_alpha   90.00
_cell.angle_beta   90.00
_cell.angle_gamma   90.00
#
_symmetry.space_group_name_H-M   'P 1'
#
loop_
_entity.id
_entity.type
_entity.pdbx_description
1 polymer ?
#
loop_
_entity_poly.entity_id
_entity_poly.type
_entity_poly.pdbx_seq_one_letter_code
_entity_poly.pdbx_strand_id
1 'polypeptide(L)'
;MKYLQITVLPNQVEFHTAAEGDLAAKEFNLFDLNDLITALDKLSSPILTINHGEPLSEDNLFLTDLVIHEVLRIIPHTRIYVYTHLNPEELKSLESNNHYKEIFSNSLILPYEIKEK
;
A
#
# COMPACT_ATOMS: atom_id res chain seq x y z
N MET A 1 15.63 -12.14 -6.95
CA MET A 1 15.53 -10.70 -6.87
C MET A 1 14.17 -10.24 -6.43
N LYS A 2 14.12 -9.39 -5.47
CA LYS A 2 12.84 -8.93 -4.93
C LYS A 2 12.60 -7.50 -5.31
N TYR A 3 11.43 -7.23 -5.79
CA TYR A 3 11.03 -5.87 -6.13
C TYR A 3 10.03 -5.30 -5.14
N LEU A 4 9.30 -6.18 -4.48
CA LEU A 4 8.44 -5.75 -3.40
C LEU A 4 9.25 -5.80 -2.13
N GLN A 5 9.15 -4.79 -1.31
CA GLN A 5 9.91 -4.81 -0.08
C GLN A 5 9.21 -4.01 1.00
N ILE A 6 9.63 -4.29 2.21
CA ILE A 6 9.10 -3.65 3.38
C ILE A 6 10.24 -2.93 4.05
N THR A 7 10.06 -1.65 4.35
CA THR A 7 11.06 -0.87 5.06
C THR A 7 10.50 -0.49 6.42
N VAL A 8 11.21 -0.89 7.45
CA VAL A 8 10.76 -0.58 8.81
C VAL A 8 11.48 0.67 9.28
N LEU A 9 10.71 1.68 9.60
CA LEU A 9 11.23 2.95 10.10
C LEU A 9 10.83 3.08 11.57
N PRO A 10 11.41 4.04 12.29
CA PRO A 10 11.16 4.13 13.73
C PRO A 10 9.69 4.21 14.12
N ASN A 11 8.87 4.85 13.32
CA ASN A 11 7.47 5.01 13.70
C ASN A 11 6.50 4.66 12.60
N GLN A 12 6.95 3.98 11.56
CA GLN A 12 6.07 3.54 10.49
C GLN A 12 6.71 2.42 9.70
N VAL A 13 5.91 1.74 8.92
CA VAL A 13 6.38 0.70 8.03
C VAL A 13 5.98 1.09 6.62
N GLU A 14 6.91 0.96 5.67
CA GLU A 14 6.62 1.24 4.27
C GLU A 14 6.52 -0.06 3.48
N PHE A 15 5.48 -0.17 2.69
CA PHE A 15 5.33 -1.26 1.75
C PHE A 15 5.56 -0.69 0.35
N HIS A 16 6.51 -1.26 -0.35
CA HIS A 16 6.90 -0.76 -1.66
C HIS A 16 6.28 -1.64 -2.74
N THR A 17 5.49 -1.04 -3.59
CA THR A 17 4.88 -1.78 -4.70
C THR A 17 5.86 -1.85 -5.86
N ALA A 18 5.64 -2.82 -6.73
CA ALA A 18 6.48 -2.99 -7.89
C ALA A 18 6.23 -1.90 -8.91
N ALA A 19 7.25 -1.60 -9.69
CA ALA A 19 7.07 -0.67 -10.80
C ALA A 19 6.15 -1.30 -11.84
N GLU A 20 5.51 -0.44 -12.62
CA GLU A 20 4.59 -0.92 -13.62
C GLU A 20 5.31 -1.88 -14.58
N GLY A 21 4.67 -2.99 -14.89
CA GLY A 21 5.26 -3.97 -15.77
C GLY A 21 6.18 -4.95 -15.10
N ASP A 22 6.46 -4.75 -13.83
CA ASP A 22 7.34 -5.64 -13.10
C ASP A 22 6.62 -6.91 -12.72
N LEU A 23 7.23 -8.04 -13.01
CA LEU A 23 6.60 -9.32 -12.68
C LEU A 23 6.75 -9.66 -11.20
N ALA A 24 7.60 -8.94 -10.52
CA ALA A 24 7.88 -9.24 -9.12
C ALA A 24 6.68 -9.05 -8.23
N ALA A 25 5.71 -8.28 -8.67
CA ALA A 25 4.49 -8.11 -7.89
C ALA A 25 3.84 -9.45 -7.58
N LYS A 26 4.10 -10.44 -8.42
CA LYS A 26 3.49 -11.74 -8.23
C LYS A 26 4.21 -12.59 -7.20
N GLU A 27 5.33 -12.11 -6.70
CA GLU A 27 6.12 -12.89 -5.77
C GLU A 27 5.87 -12.54 -4.31
N PHE A 28 4.98 -11.62 -4.07
CA PHE A 28 4.60 -11.30 -2.71
C PHE A 28 3.91 -12.54 -2.10
N ASN A 29 4.32 -12.92 -0.93
CA ASN A 29 3.78 -14.13 -0.33
C ASN A 29 3.45 -13.91 1.14
N LEU A 30 2.97 -14.98 1.79
CA LEU A 30 2.53 -14.87 3.18
C LEU A 30 3.64 -14.52 4.14
N PHE A 31 4.86 -14.88 3.81
CA PHE A 31 6.00 -14.49 4.63
C PHE A 31 6.15 -12.98 4.66
N ASP A 32 6.07 -12.38 3.48
CA ASP A 32 6.20 -10.94 3.39
C ASP A 32 5.10 -10.25 4.17
N LEU A 33 3.90 -10.78 4.07
CA LEU A 33 2.77 -10.22 4.80
C LEU A 33 2.95 -10.38 6.30
N ASN A 34 3.44 -11.52 6.75
CA ASN A 34 3.70 -11.72 8.17
C ASN A 34 4.75 -10.77 8.69
N ASP A 35 5.79 -10.54 7.90
CA ASP A 35 6.83 -9.60 8.29
C ASP A 35 6.26 -8.20 8.43
N LEU A 36 5.41 -7.82 7.50
CA LEU A 36 4.77 -6.51 7.52
C LEU A 36 3.94 -6.34 8.79
N ILE A 37 3.12 -7.32 9.07
CA ILE A 37 2.23 -7.26 10.22
C ILE A 37 3.03 -7.28 11.53
N THR A 38 4.06 -8.09 11.58
CA THR A 38 4.90 -8.16 12.77
C THR A 38 5.57 -6.83 13.04
N ALA A 39 6.05 -6.17 11.98
CA ALA A 39 6.69 -4.87 12.14
C ALA A 39 5.70 -3.83 12.63
N LEU A 40 4.49 -3.85 12.06
CA LEU A 40 3.47 -2.89 12.48
C LEU A 40 3.03 -3.12 13.92
N ASP A 41 2.95 -4.36 14.31
CA ASP A 41 2.47 -4.70 15.64
C ASP A 41 3.41 -4.22 16.75
N LYS A 42 4.65 -3.94 16.39
CA LYS A 42 5.61 -3.44 17.36
C LYS A 42 5.49 -1.95 17.62
N LEU A 43 4.70 -1.27 16.82
CA LEU A 43 4.55 0.18 16.94
C LEU A 43 3.37 0.49 17.86
N SER A 44 3.52 1.49 18.71
CA SER A 44 2.41 1.89 19.59
C SER A 44 1.30 2.57 18.80
N SER A 45 1.66 3.28 17.72
CA SER A 45 0.67 3.89 16.84
C SER A 45 1.02 3.47 15.42
N PRO A 46 0.63 2.29 15.01
CA PRO A 46 1.10 1.75 13.74
C PRO A 46 0.64 2.57 12.54
N ILE A 47 1.59 2.85 11.65
CA ILE A 47 1.35 3.57 10.41
C ILE A 47 1.93 2.73 9.28
N LEU A 48 1.12 2.47 8.28
CA LEU A 48 1.55 1.77 7.08
C LEU A 48 1.46 2.74 5.92
N THR A 49 2.57 2.93 5.22
CA THR A 49 2.62 3.75 4.04
C THR A 49 2.86 2.85 2.84
N ILE A 50 2.00 2.94 1.85
CA ILE A 50 2.13 2.15 0.63
C ILE A 50 2.53 3.09 -0.49
N ASN A 51 3.73 2.88 -1.03
CA ASN A 51 4.25 3.80 -2.05
C ASN A 51 5.20 3.06 -2.98
N HIS A 52 5.91 3.85 -3.78
CA HIS A 52 6.80 3.36 -4.82
C HIS A 52 6.02 2.66 -5.92
N GLY A 53 6.59 2.58 -7.09
CA GLY A 53 5.83 2.13 -8.23
C GLY A 53 4.56 2.95 -8.29
N GLU A 54 3.46 2.29 -8.54
CA GLU A 54 2.16 2.94 -8.48
C GLU A 54 1.19 1.96 -7.80
N PRO A 55 0.91 2.15 -6.50
CA PRO A 55 0.05 1.22 -5.77
C PRO A 55 -1.33 1.02 -6.39
N LEU A 56 -1.80 2.00 -7.14
CA LEU A 56 -3.13 1.91 -7.74
C LEU A 56 -3.08 1.57 -9.21
N SER A 57 -1.94 1.15 -9.73
CA SER A 57 -1.88 0.68 -11.11
C SER A 57 -2.59 -0.65 -11.22
N GLU A 58 -2.96 -0.99 -12.43
CA GLU A 58 -3.64 -2.24 -12.67
C GLU A 58 -2.85 -3.43 -12.14
N ASP A 59 -1.53 -3.37 -12.24
CA ASP A 59 -0.68 -4.47 -11.79
C ASP A 59 -0.65 -4.61 -10.28
N ASN A 60 -0.80 -3.52 -9.57
CA ASN A 60 -0.63 -3.53 -8.11
C ASN A 60 -1.93 -3.39 -7.33
N LEU A 61 -3.01 -3.07 -8.01
CA LEU A 61 -4.25 -2.69 -7.34
C LEU A 61 -4.79 -3.80 -6.44
N PHE A 62 -4.80 -5.02 -6.94
CA PHE A 62 -5.31 -6.13 -6.16
C PHE A 62 -4.45 -6.36 -4.91
N LEU A 63 -3.15 -6.30 -5.08
CA LEU A 63 -2.24 -6.51 -3.96
C LEU A 63 -2.38 -5.40 -2.92
N THR A 64 -2.49 -4.17 -3.37
CA THR A 64 -2.66 -3.05 -2.45
C THR A 64 -3.93 -3.25 -1.61
N ASP A 65 -5.01 -3.63 -2.26
CA ASP A 65 -6.26 -3.85 -1.55
C ASP A 65 -6.13 -5.00 -0.56
N LEU A 66 -5.47 -6.07 -0.97
CA LEU A 66 -5.29 -7.23 -0.12
C LEU A 66 -4.45 -6.91 1.11
N VAL A 67 -3.37 -6.17 0.92
CA VAL A 67 -2.50 -5.82 2.03
C VAL A 67 -3.27 -4.99 3.06
N ILE A 68 -4.04 -4.02 2.59
CA ILE A 68 -4.82 -3.20 3.49
C ILE A 68 -5.83 -4.05 4.25
N HIS A 69 -6.51 -4.93 3.55
CA HIS A 69 -7.50 -5.79 4.17
C HIS A 69 -6.88 -6.65 5.28
N GLU A 70 -5.76 -7.29 4.98
CA GLU A 70 -5.15 -8.19 5.95
C GLU A 70 -4.56 -7.44 7.13
N VAL A 71 -3.95 -6.29 6.90
CA VAL A 71 -3.40 -5.51 7.99
C VAL A 71 -4.50 -5.08 8.95
N LEU A 72 -5.60 -4.58 8.40
CA LEU A 72 -6.68 -4.09 9.25
C LEU A 72 -7.45 -5.21 9.91
N ARG A 73 -7.44 -6.40 9.32
CA ARG A 73 -8.08 -7.54 9.96
C ARG A 73 -7.36 -7.90 11.25
N ILE A 74 -6.04 -7.74 11.26
CA ILE A 74 -5.23 -8.16 12.40
C ILE A 74 -4.92 -6.99 13.33
N ILE A 75 -4.66 -5.82 12.77
CA ILE A 75 -4.35 -4.62 13.56
C ILE A 75 -5.30 -3.50 13.11
N PRO A 76 -6.54 -3.52 13.61
CA PRO A 76 -7.58 -2.61 13.10
C PRO A 76 -7.31 -1.14 13.29
N HIS A 77 -6.42 -0.76 14.20
CA HIS A 77 -6.16 0.65 14.46
C HIS A 77 -4.98 1.20 13.65
N THR A 78 -4.49 0.44 12.68
CA THR A 78 -3.41 0.91 11.82
C THR A 78 -3.90 2.05 10.94
N ARG A 79 -3.10 3.11 10.83
CA ARG A 79 -3.36 4.17 9.88
C ARG A 79 -2.67 3.81 8.57
N ILE A 80 -3.38 3.95 7.48
CA ILE A 80 -2.86 3.54 6.17
C ILE A 80 -2.88 4.70 5.21
N TYR A 81 -1.73 4.99 4.61
CA TYR A 81 -1.58 6.03 3.61
C TYR A 81 -1.12 5.41 2.31
N VAL A 82 -1.80 5.76 1.23
CA VAL A 82 -1.45 5.25 -0.11
C VAL A 82 -1.05 6.44 -0.96
N TYR A 83 0.15 6.42 -1.48
CA TYR A 83 0.63 7.50 -2.34
C TYR A 83 0.48 7.10 -3.80
N THR A 84 -0.01 8.01 -4.61
CA THR A 84 -0.31 7.69 -6.00
C THR A 84 0.01 8.86 -6.90
N HIS A 85 0.33 8.54 -8.17
CA HIS A 85 0.52 9.54 -9.21
C HIS A 85 -0.76 9.78 -9.99
N LEU A 86 -1.82 9.06 -9.70
CA LEU A 86 -3.08 9.23 -10.42
C LEU A 86 -3.67 10.61 -10.12
N ASN A 87 -4.30 11.20 -11.14
CA ASN A 87 -4.96 12.47 -10.92
C ASN A 87 -6.37 12.25 -10.35
N PRO A 88 -7.03 13.32 -9.90
CA PRO A 88 -8.33 13.18 -9.26
C PRO A 88 -9.39 12.48 -10.11
N GLU A 89 -9.34 12.67 -11.41
CA GLU A 89 -10.32 12.02 -12.28
C GLU A 89 -10.10 10.53 -12.36
N GLU A 90 -8.84 10.12 -12.43
CA GLU A 90 -8.52 8.71 -12.45
C GLU A 90 -8.91 8.06 -11.12
N LEU A 91 -8.67 8.75 -10.02
CA LEU A 91 -9.06 8.23 -8.72
C LEU A 91 -10.55 8.05 -8.61
N LYS A 92 -11.31 9.02 -9.11
CA LYS A 92 -12.74 8.94 -9.07
C LYS A 92 -13.26 7.76 -9.87
N SER A 93 -12.63 7.53 -11.01
CA SER A 93 -13.01 6.42 -11.85
C SER A 93 -12.76 5.07 -11.15
N LEU A 94 -11.65 4.96 -10.47
CA LEU A 94 -11.35 3.74 -9.73
C LEU A 94 -12.30 3.55 -8.55
N GLU A 95 -12.58 4.63 -7.85
CA GLU A 95 -13.44 4.56 -6.68
C GLU A 95 -14.82 4.09 -7.04
N SER A 96 -15.32 4.48 -8.20
CA SER A 96 -16.65 4.08 -8.61
C SER A 96 -16.73 2.63 -9.02
N ASN A 97 -15.60 1.96 -9.12
CA ASN A 97 -15.54 0.56 -9.48
C ASN A 97 -15.79 -0.25 -8.24
N ASN A 98 -16.19 -0.23 -7.33
CA ASN A 98 -16.68 -1.02 -6.21
C ASN A 98 -15.92 -2.31 -5.91
N HIS A 99 -14.82 -2.56 -6.57
CA HIS A 99 -14.05 -3.79 -6.33
C HIS A 99 -12.95 -3.62 -5.29
N TYR A 100 -12.54 -2.40 -5.00
CA TYR A 100 -11.38 -2.15 -4.16
C TYR A 100 -11.79 -1.31 -2.96
N LYS A 101 -12.71 -1.86 -2.20
CA LYS A 101 -13.28 -1.11 -1.09
C LYS A 101 -12.31 -0.81 0.03
N GLU A 102 -11.36 -1.73 0.25
CA GLU A 102 -10.44 -1.50 1.35
C GLU A 102 -9.60 -0.26 1.10
N ILE A 103 -9.13 -0.09 -0.14
CA ILE A 103 -8.33 1.06 -0.47
C ILE A 103 -9.09 2.35 -0.23
N PHE A 104 -10.30 2.44 -0.77
CA PHE A 104 -11.02 3.71 -0.76
C PHE A 104 -11.77 3.98 0.53
N SER A 105 -12.05 2.96 1.32
CA SER A 105 -12.77 3.15 2.57
C SER A 105 -11.86 3.21 3.77
N ASN A 106 -10.69 2.59 3.70
CA ASN A 106 -9.87 2.39 4.89
C ASN A 106 -8.47 2.94 4.78
N SER A 107 -8.18 3.72 3.76
CA SER A 107 -6.88 4.36 3.67
C SER A 107 -7.05 5.80 3.22
N LEU A 108 -6.03 6.61 3.48
CA LEU A 108 -5.99 7.97 3.00
C LEU A 108 -5.11 7.98 1.77
N ILE A 109 -5.66 8.39 0.64
CA ILE A 109 -4.93 8.39 -0.62
C ILE A 109 -4.36 9.77 -0.85
N LEU A 110 -3.04 9.84 -1.01
CA LEU A 110 -2.34 11.10 -1.11
C LEU A 110 -1.57 11.17 -2.42
N PRO A 111 -1.46 12.33 -3.02
CA PRO A 111 -0.66 12.46 -4.23
C PRO A 111 0.82 12.45 -3.88
N TYR A 112 1.61 11.88 -4.78
CA TYR A 112 3.04 12.04 -4.65
C TYR A 112 3.35 13.51 -4.80
N GLU A 113 4.16 14.01 -3.88
CA GLU A 113 4.56 15.40 -3.98
C GLU A 113 5.77 15.51 -4.86
N ILE A 114 5.73 16.46 -5.73
CA ILE A 114 6.88 16.73 -6.55
C ILE A 114 7.74 17.71 -5.83
N LYS A 115 8.89 17.26 -5.43
CA LYS A 115 9.80 18.14 -4.72
C LYS A 115 10.52 18.99 -5.69
N GLU A 116 9.99 20.14 -5.89
CA GLU A 116 10.65 21.09 -6.73
C GLU A 116 11.77 21.70 -5.98
N LYS A 117 12.83 21.74 -6.53
CA LYS A 117 13.88 22.41 -5.76
C LYS A 117 14.89 23.03 -6.60
#